data_6021014b863943ecf1486e211e2badb2
#
_entry.id   6021014b863943ecf1486e211e2badb2
#
_cell.length_a   1.000
_cell.length_b   1.000
_cell.length_c   1.000
_cell.angle_alpha   90.00
_cell.angle_beta   90.00
_cell.angle_gamma   90.00
#
_symmetry.space_group_name_H-M   'P 1'
#
loop_
_entity.id
_entity.type
_entity.pdbx_description
1 polymer ?
#
loop_
_entity_poly.entity_id
_entity_poly.type
_entity_poly.pdbx_seq_one_letter_code
_entity_poly.pdbx_strand_id
1 'polypeptide(L)'
;FEMYMMVGAWIDCKNAWTDHPLNHHEESEFNASEIDRAVALAQEFPDIVKVIAVGNEAMVKWAASYFVQPAVILKWVNHLQNLKKKGDLSKDLWITSSDNFASWGGGDPQYHVEDLTKLIKAVDYLSVHTYPMHDTHYNPIFWGIFGDETELSSLKRIDTAMNRAKTYAVSQSDSVAS
;
A
#
# COMPACT_ATOMS: atom_id res chain seq x y z
N PHE A 1 25.06 -13.09 -1.68
CA PHE A 1 24.06 -12.10 -2.12
C PHE A 1 23.44 -11.49 -0.87
N GLU A 2 23.51 -10.16 -0.73
CA GLU A 2 22.68 -9.47 0.26
C GLU A 2 21.24 -9.42 -0.30
N MET A 3 20.31 -9.98 0.45
CA MET A 3 18.88 -9.97 0.10
C MET A 3 18.09 -9.38 1.26
N TYR A 4 17.21 -8.45 0.95
CA TYR A 4 16.26 -7.88 1.90
C TYR A 4 14.84 -8.26 1.51
N MET A 5 13.98 -8.36 2.51
CA MET A 5 12.61 -8.81 2.33
C MET A 5 11.63 -7.77 2.88
N MET A 6 10.57 -7.52 2.12
CA MET A 6 9.34 -6.95 2.60
C MET A 6 8.36 -8.08 2.88
N VAL A 7 7.87 -8.16 4.11
CA VAL A 7 6.84 -9.11 4.53
C VAL A 7 5.48 -8.41 4.46
N GLY A 8 4.52 -9.01 3.75
CA GLY A 8 3.13 -8.56 3.73
C GLY A 8 2.31 -9.29 4.80
N ALA A 9 1.57 -8.53 5.62
CA ALA A 9 0.53 -9.07 6.48
C ALA A 9 -0.82 -8.86 5.78
N TRP A 10 -1.54 -9.93 5.49
CA TRP A 10 -2.85 -9.82 4.82
C TRP A 10 -3.86 -9.19 5.76
N ILE A 11 -4.59 -8.19 5.26
CA ILE A 11 -5.65 -7.51 6.00
C ILE A 11 -6.92 -7.52 5.17
N ASP A 12 -8.00 -7.96 5.79
CA ASP A 12 -9.33 -7.97 5.19
C ASP A 12 -10.42 -7.51 6.18
N CYS A 13 -11.60 -7.25 5.64
CA CYS A 13 -12.75 -6.80 6.41
C CYS A 13 -13.46 -7.95 7.11
N LYS A 14 -14.30 -7.63 8.08
CA LYS A 14 -15.15 -8.59 8.76
C LYS A 14 -16.05 -9.31 7.76
N ASN A 15 -16.12 -10.62 7.91
CA ASN A 15 -16.86 -11.56 7.06
C ASN A 15 -16.31 -11.69 5.63
N ALA A 16 -15.13 -11.18 5.31
CA ALA A 16 -14.47 -11.47 4.05
C ALA A 16 -14.37 -12.98 3.83
N TRP A 17 -14.59 -13.41 2.59
CA TRP A 17 -14.54 -14.82 2.17
C TRP A 17 -15.58 -15.74 2.82
N THR A 18 -16.66 -15.18 3.37
CA THR A 18 -17.79 -15.92 3.95
C THR A 18 -19.10 -15.58 3.23
N ASP A 19 -20.17 -16.31 3.54
CA ASP A 19 -21.53 -16.02 3.04
C ASP A 19 -22.27 -14.93 3.84
N HIS A 20 -21.61 -14.36 4.85
CA HIS A 20 -22.19 -13.30 5.68
C HIS A 20 -22.00 -11.91 5.05
N PRO A 21 -22.87 -10.94 5.35
CA PRO A 21 -22.73 -9.58 4.87
C PRO A 21 -21.37 -8.97 5.29
N LEU A 22 -20.68 -8.37 4.33
CA LEU A 22 -19.38 -7.72 4.55
C LEU A 22 -19.52 -6.45 5.40
N ASN A 23 -18.58 -6.22 6.30
CA ASN A 23 -18.46 -4.95 6.99
C ASN A 23 -17.06 -4.37 6.83
N HIS A 24 -16.90 -3.43 5.92
CA HIS A 24 -15.62 -2.81 5.57
C HIS A 24 -15.08 -1.83 6.64
N HIS A 25 -15.89 -1.50 7.65
CA HIS A 25 -15.49 -0.66 8.79
C HIS A 25 -14.93 -1.47 9.96
N GLU A 26 -15.13 -2.78 9.95
CA GLU A 26 -14.61 -3.71 10.95
C GLU A 26 -13.61 -4.67 10.32
N GLU A 27 -12.67 -5.10 11.12
CA GLU A 27 -11.63 -6.02 10.70
C GLU A 27 -12.04 -7.48 10.82
N SER A 28 -11.41 -8.34 10.02
CA SER A 28 -11.45 -9.79 10.17
C SER A 28 -10.73 -10.21 11.46
N GLU A 29 -11.23 -11.26 12.10
CA GLU A 29 -10.58 -11.88 13.26
C GLU A 29 -9.20 -12.49 12.93
N PHE A 30 -8.94 -12.75 11.65
CA PHE A 30 -7.66 -13.32 11.18
C PHE A 30 -6.54 -12.29 11.07
N ASN A 31 -6.86 -10.98 11.01
CA ASN A 31 -5.86 -9.93 10.80
C ASN A 31 -4.79 -9.92 11.91
N ALA A 32 -5.20 -10.14 13.16
CA ALA A 32 -4.26 -10.20 14.28
C ALA A 32 -3.20 -11.29 14.10
N SER A 33 -3.59 -12.48 13.65
CA SER A 33 -2.67 -13.58 13.43
C SER A 33 -1.72 -13.34 12.25
N GLU A 34 -2.15 -12.59 11.23
CA GLU A 34 -1.28 -12.17 10.12
C GLU A 34 -0.20 -11.19 10.61
N ILE A 35 -0.59 -10.22 11.41
CA ILE A 35 0.34 -9.26 12.02
C ILE A 35 1.32 -9.98 12.95
N ASP A 36 0.85 -10.89 13.81
CA ASP A 36 1.70 -11.65 14.72
C ASP A 36 2.75 -12.48 13.96
N ARG A 37 2.37 -13.10 12.83
CA ARG A 37 3.31 -13.84 11.97
C ARG A 37 4.36 -12.91 11.34
N ALA A 38 3.95 -11.73 10.86
CA ALA A 38 4.88 -10.75 10.31
C ALA A 38 5.87 -10.23 11.37
N VAL A 39 5.39 -9.99 12.60
CA VAL A 39 6.21 -9.60 13.75
C VAL A 39 7.21 -10.71 14.09
N ALA A 40 6.76 -11.95 14.19
CA ALA A 40 7.63 -13.09 14.49
C ALA A 40 8.76 -13.25 13.47
N LEU A 41 8.46 -13.13 12.17
CA LEU A 41 9.46 -13.16 11.10
C LEU A 41 10.46 -12.00 11.21
N ALA A 42 10.00 -10.79 11.51
CA ALA A 42 10.88 -9.63 11.66
C ALA A 42 11.78 -9.74 12.90
N GLN A 43 11.31 -10.39 13.96
CA GLN A 43 12.11 -10.67 15.17
C GLN A 43 13.12 -11.78 14.94
N GLU A 44 12.73 -12.84 14.22
CA GLU A 44 13.60 -13.97 13.93
C GLU A 44 14.71 -13.63 12.91
N PHE A 45 14.39 -12.79 11.91
CA PHE A 45 15.29 -12.43 10.81
C PHE A 45 15.46 -10.91 10.65
N PRO A 46 15.94 -10.17 11.68
CA PRO A 46 16.00 -8.70 11.67
C PRO A 46 16.96 -8.14 10.62
N ASP A 47 17.94 -8.93 10.19
CA ASP A 47 18.90 -8.55 9.16
C ASP A 47 18.36 -8.71 7.73
N ILE A 48 17.30 -9.50 7.56
CA ILE A 48 16.70 -9.82 6.26
C ILE A 48 15.37 -9.07 6.09
N VAL A 49 14.47 -9.13 7.09
CA VAL A 49 13.18 -8.45 7.05
C VAL A 49 13.38 -6.98 7.36
N LYS A 50 13.26 -6.13 6.35
CA LYS A 50 13.47 -4.68 6.45
C LYS A 50 12.19 -3.88 6.38
N VAL A 51 11.09 -4.49 5.92
CA VAL A 51 9.79 -3.84 5.76
C VAL A 51 8.67 -4.79 6.19
N ILE A 52 7.69 -4.26 6.91
CA ILE A 52 6.37 -4.89 7.07
C ILE A 52 5.35 -4.01 6.35
N ALA A 53 4.62 -4.61 5.39
CA ALA A 53 3.48 -3.98 4.72
C ALA A 53 2.18 -4.49 5.35
N VAL A 54 1.41 -3.59 5.91
CA VAL A 54 0.10 -3.86 6.52
C VAL A 54 -0.97 -3.79 5.44
N GLY A 55 -1.41 -4.94 4.96
CA GLY A 55 -2.32 -5.09 3.82
C GLY A 55 -1.62 -4.98 2.46
N ASN A 56 -2.27 -5.58 1.47
CA ASN A 56 -1.92 -5.49 0.07
C ASN A 56 -3.19 -5.17 -0.72
N GLU A 57 -3.24 -3.99 -1.34
CA GLU A 57 -4.46 -3.46 -1.98
C GLU A 57 -5.70 -3.59 -1.08
N ALA A 58 -5.49 -3.37 0.22
CA ALA A 58 -6.52 -3.57 1.23
C ALA A 58 -7.49 -2.39 1.32
N MET A 59 -7.17 -1.23 0.77
CA MET A 59 -8.04 -0.05 0.76
C MET A 59 -8.70 0.21 -0.59
N VAL A 60 -8.39 -0.57 -1.64
CA VAL A 60 -9.00 -0.37 -2.96
C VAL A 60 -10.46 -0.81 -2.98
N LYS A 61 -11.36 0.10 -3.25
CA LYS A 61 -12.81 -0.13 -3.19
C LYS A 61 -13.34 -1.10 -4.24
N TRP A 62 -12.63 -1.32 -5.34
CA TRP A 62 -13.00 -2.35 -6.31
C TRP A 62 -12.72 -3.77 -5.83
N ALA A 63 -11.87 -3.94 -4.81
CA ALA A 63 -11.71 -5.21 -4.10
C ALA A 63 -12.88 -5.44 -3.13
N ALA A 64 -14.10 -5.40 -3.65
CA ALA A 64 -15.34 -5.36 -2.89
C ALA A 64 -15.51 -6.53 -1.90
N SER A 65 -14.83 -7.66 -2.12
CA SER A 65 -14.91 -8.84 -1.28
C SER A 65 -14.09 -8.76 0.01
N TYR A 66 -13.13 -7.81 0.13
CA TYR A 66 -12.23 -7.79 1.28
C TYR A 66 -11.73 -6.41 1.72
N PHE A 67 -11.92 -5.34 0.95
CA PHE A 67 -11.32 -4.05 1.31
C PHE A 67 -11.74 -3.58 2.71
N VAL A 68 -10.88 -2.76 3.32
CA VAL A 68 -11.12 -2.14 4.63
C VAL A 68 -11.00 -0.62 4.54
N GLN A 69 -11.62 0.06 5.50
CA GLN A 69 -11.39 1.50 5.66
C GLN A 69 -9.98 1.77 6.23
N PRO A 70 -9.38 2.93 5.93
CA PRO A 70 -8.04 3.30 6.42
C PRO A 70 -7.85 3.17 7.93
N ALA A 71 -8.92 3.32 8.73
CA ALA A 71 -8.86 3.15 10.18
C ALA A 71 -8.37 1.76 10.61
N VAL A 72 -8.74 0.71 9.88
CA VAL A 72 -8.29 -0.67 10.17
C VAL A 72 -6.78 -0.80 9.92
N ILE A 73 -6.30 -0.28 8.79
CA ILE A 73 -4.86 -0.29 8.47
C ILE A 73 -4.09 0.55 9.49
N LEU A 74 -4.60 1.75 9.81
CA LEU A 74 -3.99 2.67 10.78
C LEU A 74 -3.82 2.02 12.17
N LYS A 75 -4.81 1.25 12.63
CA LYS A 75 -4.74 0.50 13.88
C LYS A 75 -3.48 -0.38 13.91
N TRP A 76 -3.27 -1.16 12.87
CA TRP A 76 -2.17 -2.11 12.81
C TRP A 76 -0.82 -1.46 12.54
N VAL A 77 -0.78 -0.42 11.71
CA VAL A 77 0.42 0.42 11.54
C VAL A 77 0.85 1.01 12.88
N ASN A 78 -0.09 1.61 13.64
CA ASN A 78 0.20 2.16 14.96
C ASN A 78 0.66 1.09 15.95
N HIS A 79 0.08 -0.11 15.90
CA HIS A 79 0.51 -1.23 16.72
C HIS A 79 1.99 -1.56 16.45
N LEU A 80 2.39 -1.74 15.18
CA LEU A 80 3.76 -2.03 14.80
C LEU A 80 4.73 -0.87 15.14
N GLN A 81 4.33 0.37 14.93
CA GLN A 81 5.11 1.54 15.35
C GLN A 81 5.32 1.58 16.87
N ASN A 82 4.33 1.15 17.66
CA ASN A 82 4.46 1.03 19.10
C ASN A 82 5.43 -0.08 19.52
N LEU A 83 5.44 -1.22 18.82
CA LEU A 83 6.43 -2.29 19.04
C LEU A 83 7.86 -1.79 18.74
N LYS A 84 8.07 -1.00 17.67
CA LYS A 84 9.34 -0.33 17.41
C LYS A 84 9.75 0.60 18.55
N LYS A 85 8.83 1.44 19.05
CA LYS A 85 9.09 2.36 20.16
C LYS A 85 9.46 1.66 21.47
N LYS A 86 8.87 0.48 21.73
CA LYS A 86 9.18 -0.35 22.90
C LYS A 86 10.48 -1.14 22.77
N GLY A 87 11.02 -1.27 21.56
CA GLY A 87 12.20 -2.08 21.28
C GLY A 87 11.89 -3.56 21.00
N ASP A 88 10.61 -3.92 20.87
CA ASP A 88 10.18 -5.27 20.48
C ASP A 88 10.43 -5.56 19.00
N LEU A 89 10.51 -4.52 18.17
CA LEU A 89 10.94 -4.55 16.79
C LEU A 89 12.12 -3.61 16.56
N SER A 90 12.96 -3.94 15.57
CA SER A 90 14.08 -3.07 15.17
C SER A 90 13.58 -1.67 14.82
N LYS A 91 14.27 -0.63 15.31
CA LYS A 91 13.99 0.76 14.94
C LYS A 91 14.21 1.03 13.44
N ASP A 92 15.05 0.21 12.80
CA ASP A 92 15.40 0.34 11.38
C ASP A 92 14.42 -0.43 10.46
N LEU A 93 13.44 -1.13 11.05
CA LEU A 93 12.35 -1.76 10.32
C LEU A 93 11.37 -0.69 9.83
N TRP A 94 11.04 -0.71 8.56
CA TRP A 94 10.05 0.20 7.97
C TRP A 94 8.66 -0.41 7.99
N ILE A 95 7.68 0.40 8.36
CA ILE A 95 6.27 0.03 8.38
C ILE A 95 5.54 0.82 7.29
N THR A 96 4.79 0.12 6.44
CA THR A 96 3.98 0.71 5.38
C THR A 96 2.67 -0.04 5.22
N SER A 97 1.83 0.42 4.30
CA SER A 97 0.80 -0.36 3.63
C SER A 97 1.09 -0.31 2.13
N SER A 98 0.84 -1.40 1.42
CA SER A 98 1.11 -1.50 -0.01
C SER A 98 -0.22 -1.45 -0.75
N ASP A 99 -0.50 -0.34 -1.44
CA ASP A 99 -1.82 -0.11 -2.01
C ASP A 99 -1.79 0.67 -3.32
N ASN A 100 -2.89 0.66 -4.03
CA ASN A 100 -3.03 1.41 -5.27
C ASN A 100 -2.91 2.92 -5.03
N PHE A 101 -2.37 3.66 -6.00
CA PHE A 101 -2.18 5.10 -5.89
C PHE A 101 -3.48 5.87 -5.61
N ALA A 102 -4.63 5.38 -6.13
CA ALA A 102 -5.93 5.99 -5.86
C ALA A 102 -6.31 5.90 -4.37
N SER A 103 -6.00 4.77 -3.71
CA SER A 103 -6.24 4.59 -2.28
C SER A 103 -5.45 5.57 -1.42
N TRP A 104 -4.27 5.99 -1.88
CA TRP A 104 -3.42 7.00 -1.24
C TRP A 104 -3.83 8.45 -1.58
N GLY A 105 -4.99 8.67 -2.17
CA GLY A 105 -5.47 10.00 -2.53
C GLY A 105 -5.19 10.38 -3.98
N GLY A 106 -5.01 9.42 -4.87
CA GLY A 106 -4.64 9.56 -6.27
C GLY A 106 -5.63 10.27 -7.20
N GLY A 107 -6.37 11.24 -6.69
CA GLY A 107 -7.25 12.11 -7.49
C GLY A 107 -8.71 11.71 -7.51
N ASP A 108 -9.07 10.59 -6.92
CA ASP A 108 -10.47 10.19 -6.78
C ASP A 108 -11.04 10.65 -5.43
N PRO A 109 -12.00 11.61 -5.38
CA PRO A 109 -12.56 12.12 -4.14
C PRO A 109 -13.17 11.05 -3.23
N GLN A 110 -13.60 9.91 -3.78
CA GLN A 110 -14.15 8.81 -2.96
C GLN A 110 -13.13 8.18 -2.01
N TYR A 111 -11.83 8.37 -2.26
CA TYR A 111 -10.75 7.88 -1.41
C TYR A 111 -10.28 8.91 -0.37
N HIS A 112 -10.80 10.15 -0.42
CA HIS A 112 -10.57 11.16 0.61
C HIS A 112 -11.48 10.89 1.82
N VAL A 113 -11.09 9.92 2.64
CA VAL A 113 -11.87 9.48 3.81
C VAL A 113 -11.13 9.85 5.10
N GLU A 114 -11.90 9.92 6.19
CA GLU A 114 -11.35 10.09 7.52
C GLU A 114 -10.24 9.03 7.78
N ASP A 115 -9.27 9.37 8.57
CA ASP A 115 -8.11 8.55 8.92
C ASP A 115 -7.09 8.28 7.81
N LEU A 116 -7.36 8.54 6.53
CA LEU A 116 -6.35 8.39 5.48
C LEU A 116 -5.15 9.31 5.74
N THR A 117 -5.40 10.57 6.09
CA THR A 117 -4.36 11.53 6.48
C THR A 117 -3.53 11.04 7.66
N LYS A 118 -4.19 10.47 8.67
CA LYS A 118 -3.51 9.92 9.84
C LYS A 118 -2.65 8.71 9.46
N LEU A 119 -3.17 7.86 8.56
CA LEU A 119 -2.43 6.70 8.05
C LEU A 119 -1.19 7.13 7.25
N ILE A 120 -1.32 8.10 6.34
CA ILE A 120 -0.19 8.66 5.59
C ILE A 120 0.93 9.16 6.51
N LYS A 121 0.55 9.79 7.63
CA LYS A 121 1.51 10.27 8.65
C LYS A 121 2.10 9.16 9.52
N ALA A 122 1.45 8.03 9.64
CA ALA A 122 1.86 6.94 10.52
C ALA A 122 2.82 5.94 9.86
N VAL A 123 2.80 5.83 8.53
CA VAL A 123 3.71 4.95 7.78
C VAL A 123 5.09 5.59 7.65
N ASP A 124 6.13 4.76 7.52
CA ASP A 124 7.50 5.25 7.31
C ASP A 124 7.71 5.68 5.84
N TYR A 125 6.96 5.14 4.90
CA TYR A 125 6.92 5.56 3.49
C TYR A 125 5.63 5.07 2.82
N LEU A 126 5.28 5.65 1.67
CA LEU A 126 4.15 5.20 0.86
C LEU A 126 4.61 4.11 -0.12
N SER A 127 4.06 2.90 0.01
CA SER A 127 4.21 1.84 -0.99
C SER A 127 3.04 1.90 -1.95
N VAL A 128 3.33 2.33 -3.19
CA VAL A 128 2.30 2.67 -4.17
C VAL A 128 2.32 1.69 -5.33
N HIS A 129 1.18 1.05 -5.57
CA HIS A 129 0.98 0.25 -6.76
C HIS A 129 0.57 1.15 -7.92
N THR A 130 1.29 1.06 -9.00
CA THR A 130 0.96 1.70 -10.27
C THR A 130 1.03 0.65 -11.37
N TYR A 131 0.00 0.60 -12.19
CA TYR A 131 -0.08 -0.32 -13.33
C TYR A 131 -0.22 0.52 -14.62
N PRO A 132 0.85 1.18 -15.06
CA PRO A 132 0.76 2.19 -16.12
C PRO A 132 0.05 1.69 -17.38
N MET A 133 0.33 0.49 -17.83
CA MET A 133 -0.34 -0.07 -19.00
C MET A 133 -1.82 -0.34 -18.78
N HIS A 134 -2.17 -0.91 -17.63
CA HIS A 134 -3.56 -1.17 -17.24
C HIS A 134 -4.31 0.13 -17.01
N ASP A 135 -3.73 1.08 -16.26
CA ASP A 135 -4.36 2.34 -15.88
C ASP A 135 -4.59 3.27 -17.08
N THR A 136 -3.87 3.04 -18.18
CA THR A 136 -4.08 3.71 -19.46
C THR A 136 -4.95 2.91 -20.43
N HIS A 137 -5.65 1.88 -19.93
CA HIS A 137 -6.50 0.99 -20.73
C HIS A 137 -5.78 0.36 -21.92
N TYR A 138 -4.49 0.06 -21.76
CA TYR A 138 -3.64 -0.48 -22.84
C TYR A 138 -3.67 0.37 -24.11
N ASN A 139 -3.88 1.69 -23.98
CA ASN A 139 -4.01 2.60 -25.09
C ASN A 139 -2.68 2.69 -25.87
N PRO A 140 -2.62 2.19 -27.12
CA PRO A 140 -1.37 2.12 -27.87
C PRO A 140 -0.84 3.51 -28.25
N ILE A 141 -1.72 4.52 -28.39
CA ILE A 141 -1.31 5.91 -28.66
C ILE A 141 -0.57 6.47 -27.45
N PHE A 142 -1.08 6.21 -26.23
CA PHE A 142 -0.43 6.65 -25.00
C PHE A 142 0.97 6.05 -24.85
N TRP A 143 1.16 4.81 -25.27
CA TRP A 143 2.43 4.07 -25.18
C TRP A 143 3.32 4.26 -26.40
N GLY A 144 2.88 5.00 -27.43
CA GLY A 144 3.63 5.22 -28.64
C GLY A 144 3.84 3.97 -29.50
N ILE A 145 2.91 3.03 -29.44
CA ILE A 145 2.96 1.79 -30.23
C ILE A 145 2.69 2.07 -31.73
N PHE A 146 2.03 3.19 -32.03
CA PHE A 146 1.81 3.66 -33.39
C PHE A 146 2.77 4.80 -33.71
N GLY A 147 3.69 4.57 -34.63
CA GLY A 147 4.67 5.52 -35.12
C GLY A 147 6.07 4.90 -35.21
N ASP A 148 7.00 5.60 -35.84
CA ASP A 148 8.41 5.21 -35.97
C ASP A 148 9.20 5.32 -34.64
N GLU A 149 8.52 5.14 -33.53
CA GLU A 149 9.14 5.27 -32.21
C GLU A 149 9.87 3.99 -31.84
N THR A 150 11.13 4.14 -31.50
CA THR A 150 11.99 3.05 -31.04
C THR A 150 11.55 2.54 -29.67
N GLU A 151 11.88 1.30 -29.35
CA GLU A 151 11.65 0.68 -28.03
C GLU A 151 12.10 1.58 -26.87
N LEU A 152 13.18 2.33 -27.08
CA LEU A 152 13.71 3.29 -26.10
C LEU A 152 12.75 4.44 -25.80
N SER A 153 11.95 4.90 -26.80
CA SER A 153 10.97 5.96 -26.56
C SER A 153 9.78 5.45 -25.73
N SER A 154 9.40 4.18 -25.92
CA SER A 154 8.38 3.52 -25.11
C SER A 154 8.82 3.38 -23.65
N LEU A 155 10.06 2.99 -23.38
CA LEU A 155 10.63 2.92 -22.04
C LEU A 155 10.69 4.30 -21.38
N LYS A 156 11.06 5.36 -22.09
CA LYS A 156 11.03 6.74 -21.58
C LYS A 156 9.62 7.19 -21.22
N ARG A 157 8.59 6.77 -21.96
CA ARG A 157 7.20 7.10 -21.66
C ARG A 157 6.71 6.39 -20.40
N ILE A 158 7.08 5.11 -20.23
CA ILE A 158 6.81 4.36 -18.99
C ILE A 158 7.46 5.07 -17.80
N ASP A 159 8.72 5.41 -17.92
CA ASP A 159 9.44 6.13 -16.87
C ASP A 159 8.78 7.49 -16.54
N THR A 160 8.37 8.24 -17.56
CA THR A 160 7.63 9.50 -17.39
C THR A 160 6.29 9.27 -16.69
N ALA A 161 5.52 8.25 -17.06
CA ALA A 161 4.24 7.94 -16.43
C ALA A 161 4.43 7.54 -14.97
N MET A 162 5.42 6.70 -14.68
CA MET A 162 5.77 6.31 -13.32
C MET A 162 6.23 7.48 -12.45
N ASN A 163 7.05 8.37 -13.02
CA ASN A 163 7.49 9.57 -12.32
C ASN A 163 6.33 10.54 -12.05
N ARG A 164 5.38 10.68 -12.97
CA ARG A 164 4.16 11.45 -12.76
C ARG A 164 3.29 10.86 -11.64
N ALA A 165 3.09 9.55 -11.65
CA ALA A 165 2.34 8.86 -10.59
C ALA A 165 3.01 9.03 -9.23
N LYS A 166 4.34 8.88 -9.16
CA LYS A 166 5.13 9.12 -7.96
C LYS A 166 5.02 10.57 -7.48
N THR A 167 5.21 11.54 -8.36
CA THR A 167 5.11 12.98 -8.05
C THR A 167 3.71 13.30 -7.51
N TYR A 168 2.68 12.75 -8.13
CA TYR A 168 1.31 12.93 -7.69
C TYR A 168 1.09 12.35 -6.28
N ALA A 169 1.50 11.12 -6.03
CA ALA A 169 1.39 10.50 -4.71
C ALA A 169 2.13 11.31 -3.63
N VAL A 170 3.34 11.79 -3.93
CA VAL A 170 4.11 12.66 -3.02
C VAL A 170 3.38 13.98 -2.79
N SER A 171 2.89 14.65 -3.84
CA SER A 171 2.17 15.93 -3.71
C SER A 171 0.89 15.80 -2.89
N GLN A 172 0.17 14.68 -3.00
CA GLN A 172 -0.99 14.41 -2.15
C GLN A 172 -0.59 14.17 -0.70
N SER A 173 0.51 13.46 -0.46
CA SER A 173 1.10 13.28 0.86
C SER A 173 1.46 14.62 1.50
N ASP A 174 2.10 15.51 0.76
CA ASP A 174 2.51 16.82 1.24
C ASP A 174 1.32 17.76 1.48
N SER A 175 0.31 17.75 0.59
CA SER A 175 -0.91 18.56 0.75
C SER A 175 -1.78 18.14 1.94
N VAL A 176 -1.65 16.89 2.36
CA VAL A 176 -2.36 16.34 3.53
C VAL A 176 -1.56 16.55 4.82
N ALA A 177 -0.25 16.83 4.71
CA ALA A 177 0.63 17.11 5.85
C ALA A 177 0.69 18.61 6.22
N SER A 178 0.17 19.50 5.37
CA SER A 178 0.03 20.95 5.60
C SER A 178 -1.32 21.31 6.22
#